data_61fec18b515f272ac0cb4300e8cb9639
#
_entry.id   61fec18b515f272ac0cb4300e8cb9639
#
_cell.length_a   1.000
_cell.length_b   1.000
_cell.length_c   1.000
_cell.angle_alpha   90.00
_cell.angle_beta   90.00
_cell.angle_gamma   90.00
#
_symmetry.space_group_name_H-M   'P 1'
#
loop_
_entity.id
_entity.type
_entity.pdbx_description
1 polymer ?
#
loop_
_entity_poly.entity_id
_entity_poly.type
_entity_poly.pdbx_seq_one_letter_code
_entity_poly.pdbx_strand_id
1 'polypeptide(L)'
;MSDTVIPLLKRFATISALTLLTACASLAPEERVEARIPAQWVAPLPHQGSIIALSEWWEDQGDPVLVELIRTAQEVSPTVSSALARVEALRAQQTAAEAKLLPSLNAQTGLRRGIALPGSALATRSDAGLQAAWELDWLGANRQALRAAGGRVEGSAAQWHEARVSVAAEVAQLYYSLRSCRRQAELLRQDAESRAQTARLLELSARAGWSASAEAATAQASAAQSRSRLTQQLAQCDIQIKGLVALTGLEESALRARLPADPGGETPTAPFAIASLPAQLVSQRPDVYAAEREVVWAAAQVGSAQAARLPRLSLDGSITAVRLANGGGSQDFTLWTLGPLALDLPIFDAGQRRAAVDSARSAYRDAVVAYRARVRQAVREVEEALVNLRASDERLNDTQLASLGYSRALAATSARHAQGMASLLELEDARRSAVAARTEVESLVLAQRLYWISLYRAAGGGFTPGQPGADASTRADSPR
;
A
#
# COMPACT_ATOMS: atom_id res chain seq x y z
N MET A 1 -52.93 -7.58 -55.96
CA MET A 1 -52.50 -6.72 -54.83
C MET A 1 -51.46 -7.44 -53.91
N SER A 2 -50.70 -8.41 -54.43
CA SER A 2 -49.71 -9.18 -53.60
C SER A 2 -48.26 -8.90 -53.87
N ASP A 3 -47.86 -8.18 -54.94
CA ASP A 3 -46.46 -8.07 -55.31
C ASP A 3 -45.70 -6.84 -54.80
N THR A 4 -46.38 -5.95 -54.07
CA THR A 4 -45.75 -4.70 -53.57
C THR A 4 -45.40 -4.75 -52.08
N VAL A 5 -45.88 -5.72 -51.30
CA VAL A 5 -45.71 -5.80 -49.86
C VAL A 5 -44.36 -6.47 -49.44
N ILE A 6 -43.90 -7.44 -50.27
CA ILE A 6 -42.68 -8.22 -49.98
C ILE A 6 -41.40 -7.37 -50.03
N PRO A 7 -41.20 -6.43 -50.99
CA PRO A 7 -40.00 -5.60 -51.03
C PRO A 7 -39.96 -4.55 -49.91
N LEU A 8 -41.14 -4.08 -49.42
CA LEU A 8 -41.18 -3.15 -48.28
C LEU A 8 -40.79 -3.82 -46.96
N LEU A 9 -41.26 -5.03 -46.70
CA LEU A 9 -40.88 -5.82 -45.52
C LEU A 9 -39.36 -6.12 -45.48
N LYS A 10 -38.79 -6.46 -46.64
CA LYS A 10 -37.30 -6.65 -46.72
C LYS A 10 -36.52 -5.38 -46.49
N ARG A 11 -36.96 -4.24 -46.98
CA ARG A 11 -36.33 -2.93 -46.69
C ARG A 11 -36.48 -2.50 -45.24
N PHE A 12 -37.62 -2.75 -44.59
CA PHE A 12 -37.79 -2.50 -43.15
C PHE A 12 -36.95 -3.44 -42.30
N ALA A 13 -36.80 -4.72 -42.67
CA ALA A 13 -35.96 -5.67 -41.98
C ALA A 13 -34.47 -5.33 -42.11
N THR A 14 -34.00 -4.86 -43.27
CA THR A 14 -32.59 -4.44 -43.47
C THR A 14 -32.28 -3.10 -42.77
N ILE A 15 -33.21 -2.14 -42.73
CA ILE A 15 -33.02 -0.88 -41.99
C ILE A 15 -33.06 -1.15 -40.48
N SER A 16 -33.96 -2.01 -39.96
CA SER A 16 -33.93 -2.42 -38.55
C SER A 16 -32.67 -3.19 -38.16
N ALA A 17 -32.13 -4.04 -39.07
CA ALA A 17 -30.87 -4.73 -38.82
C ALA A 17 -29.65 -3.78 -38.81
N LEU A 18 -29.66 -2.74 -39.68
CA LEU A 18 -28.58 -1.74 -39.71
C LEU A 18 -28.63 -0.80 -38.49
N THR A 19 -29.80 -0.43 -37.98
CA THR A 19 -29.95 0.37 -36.77
C THR A 19 -29.61 -0.41 -35.50
N LEU A 20 -29.74 -1.74 -35.50
CA LEU A 20 -29.29 -2.60 -34.40
C LEU A 20 -27.76 -2.75 -34.35
N LEU A 21 -27.07 -2.60 -35.48
CA LEU A 21 -25.60 -2.67 -35.57
C LEU A 21 -24.89 -1.39 -35.10
N THR A 22 -25.56 -0.23 -35.12
CA THR A 22 -25.03 1.04 -34.60
C THR A 22 -25.26 1.23 -33.07
N ALA A 23 -26.01 0.37 -32.43
CA ALA A 23 -26.27 0.37 -30.98
C ALA A 23 -25.18 -0.29 -30.13
N CYS A 24 -24.02 -0.63 -30.71
CA CYS A 24 -22.82 -1.02 -29.95
C CYS A 24 -22.11 0.24 -29.35
N ALA A 25 -22.88 1.20 -28.80
CA ALA A 25 -22.32 2.15 -27.84
C ALA A 25 -21.85 1.33 -26.64
N SER A 26 -20.62 1.57 -26.17
CA SER A 26 -20.07 0.84 -25.03
C SER A 26 -21.07 0.91 -23.86
N LEU A 27 -21.48 -0.25 -23.38
CA LEU A 27 -22.40 -0.35 -22.24
C LEU A 27 -21.77 0.16 -20.93
N ALA A 28 -20.47 0.32 -20.91
CA ALA A 28 -19.70 0.84 -19.78
C ALA A 28 -19.41 2.34 -19.96
N PRO A 29 -19.41 3.14 -18.88
CA PRO A 29 -18.91 4.52 -18.90
C PRO A 29 -17.40 4.56 -19.15
N GLU A 30 -16.84 5.78 -19.27
CA GLU A 30 -15.42 6.00 -19.49
C GLU A 30 -14.57 5.39 -18.36
N GLU A 31 -13.58 4.59 -18.71
CA GLU A 31 -12.63 3.97 -17.78
C GLU A 31 -11.50 4.95 -17.40
N ARG A 32 -11.19 5.88 -18.28
CA ARG A 32 -10.20 6.95 -18.03
C ARG A 32 -10.89 8.21 -17.56
N VAL A 33 -10.47 8.69 -16.41
CA VAL A 33 -10.98 9.91 -15.78
C VAL A 33 -9.84 10.88 -15.62
N GLU A 34 -10.02 12.09 -16.12
CA GLU A 34 -9.05 13.15 -15.91
C GLU A 34 -9.10 13.66 -14.46
N ALA A 35 -7.94 13.76 -13.86
CA ALA A 35 -7.72 14.45 -12.59
C ALA A 35 -6.87 15.70 -12.84
N ARG A 36 -7.18 16.80 -12.14
CA ARG A 36 -6.38 18.03 -12.21
C ARG A 36 -5.07 17.81 -11.45
N ILE A 37 -3.96 17.79 -12.19
CA ILE A 37 -2.61 17.75 -11.65
C ILE A 37 -1.93 19.06 -12.01
N PRO A 38 -1.21 19.72 -11.08
CA PRO A 38 -0.45 20.93 -11.38
C PRO A 38 0.58 20.67 -12.49
N ALA A 39 0.87 21.69 -13.30
CA ALA A 39 1.89 21.57 -14.35
C ALA A 39 3.32 21.50 -13.76
N GLN A 40 3.53 22.12 -12.60
CA GLN A 40 4.81 22.18 -11.91
C GLN A 40 4.58 22.11 -10.39
N TRP A 41 5.61 21.67 -9.65
CA TRP A 41 5.64 21.78 -8.20
C TRP A 41 5.76 23.25 -7.77
N VAL A 42 5.07 23.64 -6.71
CA VAL A 42 5.18 24.99 -6.12
C VAL A 42 6.41 25.06 -5.21
N ALA A 43 6.67 24.02 -4.45
CA ALA A 43 7.89 23.89 -3.65
C ALA A 43 9.10 23.64 -4.57
N PRO A 44 10.26 24.25 -4.29
CA PRO A 44 11.48 24.00 -5.05
C PRO A 44 11.95 22.56 -4.87
N LEU A 45 12.43 21.94 -5.97
CA LEU A 45 13.01 20.62 -5.94
C LEU A 45 14.41 20.66 -5.29
N PRO A 46 14.77 19.66 -4.47
CA PRO A 46 16.09 19.58 -3.86
C PRO A 46 17.22 19.19 -4.84
N HIS A 47 16.89 19.02 -6.12
CA HIS A 47 17.79 18.59 -7.19
C HIS A 47 17.31 19.13 -8.55
N GLN A 48 18.03 18.86 -9.65
CA GLN A 48 17.71 19.36 -10.99
C GLN A 48 16.67 18.52 -11.76
N GLY A 49 15.87 17.70 -11.10
CA GLY A 49 14.69 17.05 -11.70
C GLY A 49 14.96 15.78 -12.52
N SER A 50 16.02 14.99 -12.21
CA SER A 50 16.19 13.66 -12.79
C SER A 50 15.43 12.59 -11.99
N ILE A 51 14.97 11.53 -12.66
CA ILE A 51 14.36 10.36 -11.99
C ILE A 51 15.48 9.36 -11.69
N ILE A 52 15.67 9.02 -10.42
CA ILE A 52 16.52 7.90 -9.99
C ILE A 52 15.62 6.71 -9.65
N ALA A 53 16.14 5.49 -9.84
CA ALA A 53 15.46 4.26 -9.46
C ALA A 53 15.21 4.22 -7.94
N LEU A 54 14.00 4.56 -7.51
CA LEU A 54 13.61 4.56 -6.10
C LEU A 54 13.60 3.15 -5.48
N SER A 55 13.54 2.10 -6.30
CA SER A 55 13.61 0.71 -5.86
C SER A 55 14.94 0.36 -5.18
N GLU A 56 16.03 0.99 -5.59
CA GLU A 56 17.40 0.77 -5.08
C GLU A 56 17.82 1.82 -4.04
N TRP A 57 16.95 2.78 -3.74
CA TRP A 57 17.31 3.91 -2.86
C TRP A 57 17.85 3.50 -1.49
N TRP A 58 17.33 2.42 -0.90
CA TRP A 58 17.81 1.94 0.40
C TRP A 58 19.21 1.35 0.32
N GLU A 59 19.57 0.73 -0.78
CA GLU A 59 20.92 0.19 -1.05
C GLU A 59 21.92 1.33 -1.27
N ASP A 60 21.51 2.38 -1.98
CA ASP A 60 22.30 3.59 -2.24
C ASP A 60 22.63 4.38 -0.96
N GLN A 61 21.87 4.18 0.14
CA GLN A 61 22.21 4.77 1.43
C GLN A 61 23.51 4.22 2.05
N GLY A 62 24.04 3.13 1.54
CA GLY A 62 25.30 2.52 2.00
C GLY A 62 25.22 1.95 3.43
N ASP A 63 24.01 1.68 3.93
CA ASP A 63 23.79 1.07 5.26
C ASP A 63 23.20 -0.35 5.12
N PRO A 64 24.07 -1.38 5.08
CA PRO A 64 23.64 -2.76 4.86
C PRO A 64 22.75 -3.29 6.00
N VAL A 65 22.89 -2.75 7.21
CA VAL A 65 22.06 -3.15 8.35
C VAL A 65 20.61 -2.68 8.13
N LEU A 66 20.42 -1.45 7.65
CA LEU A 66 19.09 -0.93 7.32
C LEU A 66 18.43 -1.78 6.24
N VAL A 67 19.15 -2.11 5.16
CA VAL A 67 18.63 -2.93 4.05
C VAL A 67 18.21 -4.31 4.54
N GLU A 68 19.02 -4.95 5.38
CA GLU A 68 18.70 -6.26 5.96
C GLU A 68 17.47 -6.20 6.86
N LEU A 69 17.34 -5.18 7.70
CA LEU A 69 16.18 -4.99 8.58
C LEU A 69 14.90 -4.76 7.77
N ILE A 70 14.96 -3.96 6.70
CA ILE A 70 13.82 -3.73 5.81
C ILE A 70 13.38 -5.06 5.17
N ARG A 71 14.32 -5.83 4.62
CA ARG A 71 14.01 -7.12 4.00
C ARG A 71 13.38 -8.07 4.99
N THR A 72 13.98 -8.24 6.16
CA THR A 72 13.45 -9.11 7.23
C THR A 72 12.03 -8.69 7.64
N ALA A 73 11.80 -7.39 7.83
CA ALA A 73 10.48 -6.88 8.20
C ALA A 73 9.44 -7.12 7.10
N GLN A 74 9.79 -6.94 5.83
CA GLN A 74 8.86 -7.22 4.72
C GLN A 74 8.50 -8.71 4.61
N GLU A 75 9.44 -9.61 4.92
CA GLU A 75 9.22 -11.08 4.90
C GLU A 75 8.24 -11.53 5.98
N VAL A 76 8.28 -10.93 7.17
CA VAL A 76 7.44 -11.33 8.31
C VAL A 76 6.21 -10.44 8.49
N SER A 77 6.06 -9.36 7.72
CA SER A 77 4.99 -8.38 7.88
C SER A 77 3.61 -8.98 7.60
N PRO A 78 2.68 -8.91 8.56
CA PRO A 78 1.30 -9.34 8.34
C PRO A 78 0.60 -8.51 7.25
N THR A 79 0.92 -7.22 7.16
CA THR A 79 0.33 -6.30 6.17
C THR A 79 0.76 -6.68 4.76
N VAL A 80 2.04 -6.96 4.53
CA VAL A 80 2.57 -7.40 3.24
C VAL A 80 2.00 -8.77 2.86
N SER A 81 1.97 -9.72 3.81
CA SER A 81 1.42 -11.06 3.59
C SER A 81 -0.09 -11.01 3.27
N SER A 82 -0.88 -10.23 4.01
CA SER A 82 -2.31 -10.06 3.73
C SER A 82 -2.58 -9.41 2.37
N ALA A 83 -1.76 -8.44 1.97
CA ALA A 83 -1.86 -7.81 0.67
C ALA A 83 -1.54 -8.81 -0.46
N LEU A 84 -0.52 -9.67 -0.30
CA LEU A 84 -0.19 -10.73 -1.25
C LEU A 84 -1.33 -11.77 -1.36
N ALA A 85 -1.83 -12.25 -0.23
CA ALA A 85 -2.95 -13.19 -0.21
C ALA A 85 -4.19 -12.62 -0.91
N ARG A 86 -4.42 -11.30 -0.81
CA ARG A 86 -5.50 -10.63 -1.54
C ARG A 86 -5.27 -10.64 -3.05
N VAL A 87 -4.03 -10.45 -3.52
CA VAL A 87 -3.69 -10.58 -4.95
C VAL A 87 -4.00 -11.98 -5.46
N GLU A 88 -3.60 -13.01 -4.71
CA GLU A 88 -3.83 -14.42 -5.06
C GLU A 88 -5.34 -14.74 -5.10
N ALA A 89 -6.10 -14.29 -4.12
CA ALA A 89 -7.55 -14.46 -4.09
C ALA A 89 -8.24 -13.79 -5.28
N LEU A 90 -7.81 -12.58 -5.67
CA LEU A 90 -8.36 -11.87 -6.81
C LEU A 90 -7.95 -12.49 -8.15
N ARG A 91 -6.75 -13.08 -8.27
CA ARG A 91 -6.36 -13.89 -9.44
C ARG A 91 -7.26 -15.11 -9.60
N ALA A 92 -7.58 -15.82 -8.52
CA ALA A 92 -8.52 -16.93 -8.56
C ALA A 92 -9.93 -16.47 -9.00
N GLN A 93 -10.39 -15.29 -8.54
CA GLN A 93 -11.65 -14.69 -9.00
C GLN A 93 -11.61 -14.29 -10.48
N GLN A 94 -10.47 -13.79 -10.98
CA GLN A 94 -10.28 -13.50 -12.40
C GLN A 94 -10.36 -14.76 -13.23
N THR A 95 -9.69 -15.86 -12.82
CA THR A 95 -9.81 -17.17 -13.48
C THR A 95 -11.25 -17.68 -13.49
N ALA A 96 -11.99 -17.50 -12.38
CA ALA A 96 -13.41 -17.87 -12.32
C ALA A 96 -14.28 -17.00 -13.25
N ALA A 97 -13.93 -15.73 -13.47
CA ALA A 97 -14.62 -14.87 -14.43
C ALA A 97 -14.28 -15.26 -15.88
N GLU A 98 -13.04 -15.64 -16.15
CA GLU A 98 -12.58 -16.13 -17.44
C GLU A 98 -13.27 -17.44 -17.82
N ALA A 99 -13.41 -18.36 -16.86
CA ALA A 99 -14.10 -19.64 -17.06
C ALA A 99 -15.57 -19.46 -17.52
N LYS A 100 -16.23 -18.36 -17.22
CA LYS A 100 -17.60 -18.06 -17.71
C LYS A 100 -17.68 -17.76 -19.20
N LEU A 101 -16.55 -17.51 -19.87
CA LEU A 101 -16.48 -17.36 -21.32
C LEU A 101 -16.39 -18.70 -22.05
N LEU A 102 -16.11 -19.79 -21.33
CA LEU A 102 -15.93 -21.13 -21.85
C LEU A 102 -17.14 -22.02 -21.50
N PRO A 103 -17.40 -23.10 -22.25
CA PRO A 103 -18.39 -24.06 -21.88
C PRO A 103 -18.02 -24.82 -20.60
N SER A 104 -19.03 -25.06 -19.74
CA SER A 104 -18.89 -25.95 -18.59
C SER A 104 -19.30 -27.37 -18.96
N LEU A 105 -18.63 -28.37 -18.37
CA LEU A 105 -18.95 -29.78 -18.52
C LEU A 105 -19.15 -30.40 -17.15
N ASN A 106 -20.34 -30.98 -16.92
CA ASN A 106 -20.70 -31.61 -15.65
C ASN A 106 -21.04 -33.07 -15.90
N ALA A 107 -20.56 -33.95 -15.03
CA ALA A 107 -21.04 -35.34 -14.96
C ALA A 107 -22.17 -35.40 -13.94
N GLN A 108 -23.25 -36.11 -14.32
CA GLN A 108 -24.38 -36.32 -13.46
C GLN A 108 -24.84 -37.76 -13.47
N THR A 109 -25.30 -38.24 -12.34
CA THR A 109 -25.94 -39.56 -12.22
C THR A 109 -27.19 -39.40 -11.37
N GLY A 110 -28.22 -40.13 -11.76
CA GLY A 110 -29.52 -40.06 -11.07
C GLY A 110 -30.17 -41.41 -10.92
N LEU A 111 -30.91 -41.60 -9.85
CA LEU A 111 -31.79 -42.76 -9.64
C LEU A 111 -33.19 -42.23 -9.25
N ARG A 112 -34.17 -42.57 -10.03
CA ARG A 112 -35.58 -42.17 -9.79
C ARG A 112 -36.49 -43.37 -9.92
N ARG A 113 -37.38 -43.54 -8.95
CA ARG A 113 -38.46 -44.53 -9.03
C ARG A 113 -39.81 -43.81 -8.99
N GLY A 114 -40.64 -44.07 -10.01
CA GLY A 114 -41.89 -43.38 -10.11
C GLY A 114 -42.66 -43.76 -11.35
N ILE A 115 -43.88 -43.21 -11.53
CA ILE A 115 -44.69 -43.31 -12.71
C ILE A 115 -44.32 -42.15 -13.63
N ALA A 116 -43.78 -42.43 -14.82
CA ALA A 116 -43.27 -41.40 -15.74
C ALA A 116 -44.44 -40.62 -16.42
N LEU A 117 -45.53 -41.32 -16.75
CA LEU A 117 -46.72 -40.74 -17.37
C LEU A 117 -47.97 -41.33 -16.69
N PRO A 118 -49.07 -40.59 -16.61
CA PRO A 118 -50.36 -41.13 -16.12
C PRO A 118 -50.73 -42.40 -16.88
N GLY A 119 -50.95 -43.52 -16.17
CA GLY A 119 -51.30 -44.80 -16.76
C GLY A 119 -50.09 -45.72 -17.14
N SER A 120 -48.83 -45.24 -17.00
CA SER A 120 -47.67 -46.10 -17.19
C SER A 120 -47.34 -46.89 -15.90
N ALA A 121 -46.65 -48.02 -16.06
CA ALA A 121 -46.19 -48.86 -14.94
C ALA A 121 -45.14 -48.15 -14.11
N LEU A 122 -45.09 -48.48 -12.83
CA LEU A 122 -44.01 -48.02 -11.93
C LEU A 122 -42.64 -48.50 -12.50
N ALA A 123 -41.75 -47.56 -12.72
CA ALA A 123 -40.42 -47.85 -13.28
C ALA A 123 -39.33 -47.22 -12.41
N THR A 124 -38.17 -47.87 -12.40
CA THR A 124 -36.91 -47.34 -11.86
C THR A 124 -36.07 -46.86 -13.03
N ARG A 125 -35.75 -45.59 -13.06
CA ARG A 125 -34.81 -45.00 -14.04
C ARG A 125 -33.51 -44.76 -13.35
N SER A 126 -32.42 -45.31 -13.90
CA SER A 126 -31.06 -44.97 -13.56
C SER A 126 -30.45 -44.22 -14.76
N ASP A 127 -29.85 -43.11 -14.53
CA ASP A 127 -29.17 -42.34 -15.58
C ASP A 127 -27.77 -41.93 -15.17
N ALA A 128 -26.85 -41.93 -16.10
CA ALA A 128 -25.51 -41.41 -15.98
C ALA A 128 -25.11 -40.69 -17.25
N GLY A 129 -24.60 -39.46 -17.15
CA GLY A 129 -24.30 -38.70 -18.35
C GLY A 129 -23.42 -37.48 -18.11
N LEU A 130 -23.09 -36.84 -19.22
CA LEU A 130 -22.38 -35.57 -19.29
C LEU A 130 -23.33 -34.50 -19.81
N GLN A 131 -23.26 -33.34 -19.17
CA GLN A 131 -24.01 -32.14 -19.58
C GLN A 131 -23.04 -30.99 -19.78
N ALA A 132 -23.06 -30.41 -20.99
CA ALA A 132 -22.34 -29.19 -21.35
C ALA A 132 -23.33 -28.01 -21.33
N ALA A 133 -22.88 -26.87 -20.81
CA ALA A 133 -23.64 -25.62 -20.89
C ALA A 133 -22.68 -24.48 -21.21
N TRP A 134 -23.05 -23.60 -22.13
CA TRP A 134 -22.26 -22.45 -22.56
C TRP A 134 -23.15 -21.21 -22.76
N GLU A 135 -22.81 -20.12 -22.09
CA GLU A 135 -23.39 -18.81 -22.35
C GLU A 135 -22.56 -18.08 -23.40
N LEU A 136 -23.14 -17.85 -24.57
CA LEU A 136 -22.51 -17.10 -25.66
C LEU A 136 -22.51 -15.61 -25.32
N ASP A 137 -21.36 -15.04 -25.00
CA ASP A 137 -21.21 -13.65 -24.55
C ASP A 137 -21.25 -12.65 -25.72
N TRP A 138 -22.33 -12.66 -26.50
CA TRP A 138 -22.47 -11.81 -27.68
C TRP A 138 -22.64 -10.32 -27.36
N LEU A 139 -23.17 -9.97 -26.17
CA LEU A 139 -23.34 -8.60 -25.69
C LEU A 139 -22.24 -8.17 -24.71
N GLY A 140 -21.29 -9.03 -24.39
CA GLY A 140 -20.10 -8.70 -23.64
C GLY A 140 -20.29 -8.63 -22.12
N ALA A 141 -21.35 -9.20 -21.56
CA ALA A 141 -21.58 -9.20 -20.10
C ALA A 141 -20.45 -9.90 -19.32
N ASN A 142 -20.05 -11.09 -19.78
CA ASN A 142 -18.98 -11.88 -19.16
C ASN A 142 -17.59 -11.27 -19.43
N ARG A 143 -17.37 -10.70 -20.62
CA ARG A 143 -16.16 -9.94 -20.92
C ARG A 143 -16.02 -8.69 -20.03
N GLN A 144 -17.10 -7.97 -19.73
CA GLN A 144 -17.06 -6.88 -18.79
C GLN A 144 -16.76 -7.36 -17.36
N ALA A 145 -17.34 -8.49 -16.95
CA ALA A 145 -17.03 -9.08 -15.65
C ALA A 145 -15.56 -9.53 -15.53
N LEU A 146 -14.98 -10.10 -16.59
CA LEU A 146 -13.55 -10.44 -16.64
C LEU A 146 -12.67 -9.18 -16.57
N ARG A 147 -13.02 -8.11 -17.31
CA ARG A 147 -12.32 -6.84 -17.26
C ARG A 147 -12.35 -6.21 -15.86
N ALA A 148 -13.52 -6.27 -15.21
CA ALA A 148 -13.66 -5.84 -13.83
C ALA A 148 -12.73 -6.62 -12.87
N ALA A 149 -12.67 -7.95 -13.03
CA ALA A 149 -11.80 -8.79 -12.21
C ALA A 149 -10.31 -8.47 -12.45
N GLY A 150 -9.91 -8.24 -13.71
CA GLY A 150 -8.54 -7.83 -14.08
C GLY A 150 -8.14 -6.51 -13.42
N GLY A 151 -9.01 -5.49 -13.47
CA GLY A 151 -8.75 -4.20 -12.79
C GLY A 151 -8.53 -4.35 -11.28
N ARG A 152 -9.27 -5.26 -10.64
CA ARG A 152 -9.06 -5.56 -9.20
C ARG A 152 -7.72 -6.25 -8.91
N VAL A 153 -7.28 -7.16 -9.77
CA VAL A 153 -5.96 -7.80 -9.63
C VAL A 153 -4.85 -6.76 -9.75
N GLU A 154 -4.91 -5.90 -10.76
CA GLU A 154 -3.93 -4.84 -10.97
C GLU A 154 -3.90 -3.85 -9.80
N GLY A 155 -5.07 -3.40 -9.33
CA GLY A 155 -5.17 -2.51 -8.17
C GLY A 155 -4.64 -3.13 -6.88
N SER A 156 -4.90 -4.43 -6.67
CA SER A 156 -4.39 -5.15 -5.50
C SER A 156 -2.88 -5.38 -5.55
N ALA A 157 -2.32 -5.61 -6.74
CA ALA A 157 -0.86 -5.72 -6.92
C ALA A 157 -0.17 -4.38 -6.56
N ALA A 158 -0.76 -3.25 -6.94
CA ALA A 158 -0.28 -1.94 -6.53
C ALA A 158 -0.36 -1.74 -5.01
N GLN A 159 -1.47 -2.15 -4.36
CA GLN A 159 -1.62 -2.09 -2.90
C GLN A 159 -0.60 -2.97 -2.17
N TRP A 160 -0.23 -4.13 -2.73
CA TRP A 160 0.84 -4.96 -2.17
C TRP A 160 2.19 -4.25 -2.23
N HIS A 161 2.51 -3.56 -3.34
CA HIS A 161 3.71 -2.74 -3.43
C HIS A 161 3.70 -1.59 -2.41
N GLU A 162 2.57 -0.90 -2.26
CA GLU A 162 2.38 0.16 -1.24
C GLU A 162 2.63 -0.36 0.18
N ALA A 163 2.16 -1.57 0.50
CA ALA A 163 2.41 -2.21 1.79
C ALA A 163 3.92 -2.42 2.04
N ARG A 164 4.66 -2.88 1.02
CA ARG A 164 6.13 -3.05 1.10
C ARG A 164 6.85 -1.72 1.33
N VAL A 165 6.48 -0.69 0.57
CA VAL A 165 7.03 0.67 0.72
C VAL A 165 6.75 1.23 2.12
N SER A 166 5.54 1.02 2.63
CA SER A 166 5.15 1.48 3.97
C SER A 166 5.95 0.81 5.06
N VAL A 167 6.13 -0.52 5.00
CA VAL A 167 6.94 -1.27 5.97
C VAL A 167 8.41 -0.84 5.90
N ALA A 168 8.97 -0.66 4.69
CA ALA A 168 10.33 -0.16 4.53
C ALA A 168 10.53 1.21 5.18
N ALA A 169 9.60 2.13 4.95
CA ALA A 169 9.63 3.47 5.53
C ALA A 169 9.51 3.44 7.06
N GLU A 170 8.65 2.58 7.61
CA GLU A 170 8.46 2.45 9.07
C GLU A 170 9.72 1.91 9.75
N VAL A 171 10.34 0.87 9.18
CA VAL A 171 11.63 0.33 9.66
C VAL A 171 12.71 1.41 9.61
N ALA A 172 12.83 2.13 8.50
CA ALA A 172 13.82 3.19 8.34
C ALA A 172 13.61 4.34 9.33
N GLN A 173 12.36 4.75 9.57
CA GLN A 173 12.03 5.77 10.57
C GLN A 173 12.47 5.36 11.98
N LEU A 174 12.15 4.14 12.40
CA LEU A 174 12.56 3.62 13.70
C LEU A 174 14.08 3.46 13.81
N TYR A 175 14.74 2.98 12.76
CA TYR A 175 16.18 2.81 12.71
C TYR A 175 16.93 4.14 12.86
N TYR A 176 16.57 5.17 12.09
CA TYR A 176 17.20 6.48 12.20
C TYR A 176 16.83 7.18 13.50
N SER A 177 15.61 7.00 14.00
CA SER A 177 15.20 7.49 15.32
C SER A 177 16.03 6.86 16.43
N LEU A 178 16.32 5.56 16.36
CA LEU A 178 17.19 4.87 17.32
C LEU A 178 18.63 5.38 17.26
N ARG A 179 19.18 5.60 16.06
CA ARG A 179 20.52 6.17 15.89
C ARG A 179 20.63 7.58 16.50
N SER A 180 19.65 8.44 16.21
CA SER A 180 19.59 9.78 16.81
C SER A 180 19.41 9.71 18.32
N CYS A 181 18.52 8.83 18.81
CA CYS A 181 18.30 8.59 20.22
C CYS A 181 19.62 8.25 20.96
N ARG A 182 20.43 7.34 20.40
CA ARG A 182 21.72 6.94 20.99
C ARG A 182 22.73 8.10 21.02
N ARG A 183 22.77 8.93 19.96
CA ARG A 183 23.63 10.14 19.94
C ARG A 183 23.21 11.16 20.98
N GLN A 184 21.92 11.40 21.12
CA GLN A 184 21.39 12.27 22.16
C GLN A 184 21.67 11.72 23.57
N ALA A 185 21.54 10.39 23.77
CA ALA A 185 21.87 9.75 25.04
C ALA A 185 23.35 9.93 25.39
N GLU A 186 24.25 9.85 24.40
CA GLU A 186 25.68 10.10 24.62
C GLU A 186 25.97 11.55 25.04
N LEU A 187 25.34 12.53 24.39
CA LEU A 187 25.45 13.94 24.80
C LEU A 187 24.94 14.16 26.23
N LEU A 188 23.81 13.58 26.59
CA LEU A 188 23.25 13.65 27.93
C LEU A 188 24.08 12.90 28.97
N ARG A 189 24.75 11.80 28.59
CA ARG A 189 25.68 11.07 29.46
C ARG A 189 26.88 11.95 29.81
N GLN A 190 27.49 12.59 28.82
CA GLN A 190 28.63 13.52 29.03
C GLN A 190 28.21 14.70 29.90
N ASP A 191 27.02 15.28 29.70
CA ASP A 191 26.48 16.32 30.55
C ASP A 191 26.26 15.83 32.00
N ALA A 192 25.66 14.66 32.20
CA ALA A 192 25.40 14.09 33.51
C ALA A 192 26.70 13.80 34.30
N GLU A 193 27.71 13.24 33.62
CA GLU A 193 29.03 12.99 34.21
C GLU A 193 29.72 14.31 34.65
N SER A 194 29.72 15.32 33.77
CA SER A 194 30.29 16.64 34.06
C SER A 194 29.62 17.31 35.25
N ARG A 195 28.27 17.30 35.32
CA ARG A 195 27.52 17.87 36.46
C ARG A 195 27.75 17.07 37.74
N ALA A 196 27.85 15.76 37.68
CA ALA A 196 28.15 14.94 38.83
C ALA A 196 29.55 15.24 39.41
N GLN A 197 30.54 15.47 38.56
CA GLN A 197 31.88 15.91 38.98
C GLN A 197 31.84 17.30 39.66
N THR A 198 31.15 18.27 39.04
CA THR A 198 30.97 19.60 39.60
C THR A 198 30.28 19.54 40.98
N ALA A 199 29.21 18.79 41.12
CA ALA A 199 28.48 18.61 42.39
C ALA A 199 29.37 18.02 43.47
N ARG A 200 30.19 17.02 43.15
CA ARG A 200 31.15 16.40 44.10
C ARG A 200 32.21 17.39 44.56
N LEU A 201 32.78 18.17 43.65
CA LEU A 201 33.79 19.17 44.01
C LEU A 201 33.24 20.27 44.89
N LEU A 202 32.04 20.77 44.59
CA LEU A 202 31.38 21.77 45.42
C LEU A 202 30.93 21.25 46.77
N GLU A 203 30.50 20.00 46.88
CA GLU A 203 30.23 19.38 48.15
C GLU A 203 31.47 19.33 49.06
N LEU A 204 32.64 18.94 48.49
CA LEU A 204 33.92 18.92 49.19
C LEU A 204 34.31 20.36 49.65
N SER A 205 34.16 21.35 48.73
CA SER A 205 34.44 22.76 49.02
C SER A 205 33.57 23.33 50.11
N ALA A 206 32.27 23.00 50.09
CA ALA A 206 31.31 23.42 51.12
C ALA A 206 31.62 22.81 52.49
N ARG A 207 31.98 21.50 52.52
CA ARG A 207 32.40 20.82 53.75
C ARG A 207 33.68 21.43 54.34
N ALA A 208 34.59 21.91 53.48
CA ALA A 208 35.81 22.64 53.93
C ALA A 208 35.57 24.10 54.28
N GLY A 209 34.33 24.61 54.13
CA GLY A 209 33.97 26.01 54.45
C GLY A 209 34.39 27.04 53.37
N TRP A 210 34.79 26.57 52.17
CA TRP A 210 35.27 27.44 51.09
C TRP A 210 34.18 27.87 50.10
N SER A 211 33.03 27.24 50.12
CA SER A 211 31.87 27.62 49.29
C SER A 211 30.57 27.55 50.11
N ALA A 212 29.53 28.25 49.64
CA ALA A 212 28.23 28.23 50.28
C ALA A 212 27.52 26.87 50.14
N SER A 213 26.85 26.42 51.20
CA SER A 213 26.06 25.15 51.17
C SER A 213 24.95 25.21 50.13
N ALA A 214 24.40 26.38 49.81
CA ALA A 214 23.40 26.59 48.76
C ALA A 214 23.94 26.29 47.36
N GLU A 215 25.21 26.62 47.08
CA GLU A 215 25.86 26.30 45.79
C GLU A 215 26.02 24.79 45.62
N ALA A 216 26.46 24.09 46.66
CA ALA A 216 26.57 22.64 46.67
C ALA A 216 25.19 21.97 46.46
N ALA A 217 24.12 22.46 47.14
CA ALA A 217 22.77 21.97 46.95
C ALA A 217 22.26 22.20 45.53
N THR A 218 22.53 23.35 44.91
CA THR A 218 22.17 23.67 43.54
C THR A 218 22.87 22.73 42.53
N ALA A 219 24.16 22.47 42.74
CA ALA A 219 24.93 21.54 41.89
C ALA A 219 24.44 20.10 42.04
N GLN A 220 24.11 19.64 43.24
CA GLN A 220 23.49 18.30 43.46
C GLN A 220 22.14 18.18 42.76
N ALA A 221 21.29 19.22 42.87
CA ALA A 221 20.00 19.24 42.16
C ALA A 221 20.17 19.17 40.63
N SER A 222 21.13 19.95 40.08
CA SER A 222 21.49 19.95 38.66
C SER A 222 21.98 18.58 38.20
N ALA A 223 22.87 17.92 38.96
CA ALA A 223 23.36 16.58 38.68
C ALA A 223 22.27 15.52 38.76
N ALA A 224 21.35 15.60 39.69
CA ALA A 224 20.20 14.69 39.80
C ALA A 224 19.25 14.85 38.60
N GLN A 225 18.96 16.09 38.21
CA GLN A 225 18.11 16.40 37.05
C GLN A 225 18.71 15.88 35.72
N SER A 226 20.02 16.05 35.50
CA SER A 226 20.68 15.56 34.29
C SER A 226 20.70 14.02 34.21
N ARG A 227 20.91 13.32 35.33
CA ARG A 227 20.78 11.84 35.40
C ARG A 227 19.36 11.37 35.09
N SER A 228 18.35 12.08 35.63
CA SER A 228 16.94 11.76 35.30
C SER A 228 16.64 11.87 33.79
N ARG A 229 17.15 12.93 33.14
CA ARG A 229 17.01 13.10 31.67
C ARG A 229 17.73 12.00 30.90
N LEU A 230 18.94 11.63 31.32
CA LEU A 230 19.66 10.51 30.68
C LEU A 230 18.87 9.20 30.80
N THR A 231 18.34 8.89 31.99
CA THR A 231 17.53 7.67 32.20
C THR A 231 16.30 7.67 31.29
N GLN A 232 15.62 8.80 31.18
CA GLN A 232 14.47 8.94 30.26
C GLN A 232 14.86 8.72 28.80
N GLN A 233 16.00 9.29 28.36
CA GLN A 233 16.49 9.12 26.99
C GLN A 233 16.85 7.66 26.69
N LEU A 234 17.55 6.98 27.60
CA LEU A 234 17.88 5.56 27.44
C LEU A 234 16.63 4.68 27.34
N ALA A 235 15.62 4.94 28.19
CA ALA A 235 14.34 4.23 28.10
C ALA A 235 13.65 4.47 26.75
N GLN A 236 13.73 5.69 26.20
CA GLN A 236 13.19 5.98 24.86
C GLN A 236 13.92 5.20 23.76
N CYS A 237 15.25 5.06 23.85
CA CYS A 237 16.01 4.23 22.90
C CYS A 237 15.61 2.75 22.98
N ASP A 238 15.39 2.23 24.19
CA ASP A 238 14.92 0.85 24.37
C ASP A 238 13.51 0.64 23.81
N ILE A 239 12.60 1.61 23.94
CA ILE A 239 11.27 1.56 23.32
C ILE A 239 11.39 1.45 21.78
N GLN A 240 12.30 2.18 21.15
CA GLN A 240 12.52 2.10 19.69
C GLN A 240 13.09 0.74 19.28
N ILE A 241 13.94 0.13 20.09
CA ILE A 241 14.41 -1.25 19.87
C ILE A 241 13.22 -2.22 19.90
N LYS A 242 12.30 -2.07 20.88
CA LYS A 242 11.07 -2.90 20.92
C LYS A 242 10.21 -2.71 19.66
N GLY A 243 10.14 -1.49 19.13
CA GLY A 243 9.47 -1.23 17.84
C GLY A 243 10.12 -1.99 16.69
N LEU A 244 11.46 -1.97 16.57
CA LEU A 244 12.18 -2.74 15.54
C LEU A 244 12.01 -4.26 15.73
N VAL A 245 12.04 -4.76 16.97
CA VAL A 245 11.75 -6.18 17.26
C VAL A 245 10.35 -6.56 16.76
N ALA A 246 9.35 -5.73 17.05
CA ALA A 246 7.97 -5.98 16.62
C ALA A 246 7.83 -6.01 15.09
N LEU A 247 8.54 -5.13 14.36
CA LEU A 247 8.48 -5.08 12.90
C LEU A 247 9.26 -6.22 12.23
N THR A 248 10.42 -6.59 12.78
CA THR A 248 11.32 -7.57 12.15
C THR A 248 11.08 -9.00 12.62
N GLY A 249 10.40 -9.19 13.76
CA GLY A 249 10.26 -10.49 14.40
C GLY A 249 11.57 -11.10 14.93
N LEU A 250 12.67 -10.34 14.89
CA LEU A 250 13.96 -10.78 15.39
C LEU A 250 13.95 -10.84 16.93
N GLU A 251 14.68 -11.78 17.50
CA GLU A 251 14.95 -11.76 18.92
C GLU A 251 15.79 -10.53 19.29
N GLU A 252 15.49 -9.88 20.41
CA GLU A 252 16.10 -8.60 20.80
C GLU A 252 17.62 -8.69 20.95
N SER A 253 18.14 -9.76 21.49
CA SER A 253 19.59 -9.98 21.64
C SER A 253 20.30 -10.03 20.27
N ALA A 254 19.69 -10.72 19.30
CA ALA A 254 20.17 -10.81 17.94
C ALA A 254 20.10 -9.45 17.21
N LEU A 255 19.01 -8.69 17.42
CA LEU A 255 18.87 -7.34 16.87
C LEU A 255 19.94 -6.40 17.44
N ARG A 256 20.13 -6.41 18.79
CA ARG A 256 21.15 -5.56 19.44
C ARG A 256 22.56 -5.87 18.96
N ALA A 257 22.89 -7.13 18.69
CA ALA A 257 24.20 -7.53 18.16
C ALA A 257 24.45 -7.04 16.71
N ARG A 258 23.40 -6.89 15.91
CA ARG A 258 23.48 -6.38 14.52
C ARG A 258 23.55 -4.86 14.43
N LEU A 259 22.99 -4.17 15.41
CA LEU A 259 22.98 -2.70 15.43
C LEU A 259 24.39 -2.17 15.68
N PRO A 260 24.87 -1.16 14.91
CA PRO A 260 26.19 -0.56 15.12
C PRO A 260 26.39 -0.09 16.55
N ALA A 261 27.53 -0.43 17.13
CA ALA A 261 27.89 0.01 18.50
C ALA A 261 28.14 1.51 18.54
N ASP A 262 28.74 2.07 17.49
CA ASP A 262 29.02 3.50 17.39
C ASP A 262 27.92 4.21 16.57
N PRO A 263 27.18 5.16 17.19
CA PRO A 263 26.23 5.99 16.47
C PRO A 263 26.92 7.08 15.59
N GLY A 264 28.25 7.21 15.67
CA GLY A 264 29.02 8.36 15.17
C GLY A 264 29.30 8.39 13.67
N GLY A 265 29.01 7.36 12.90
CA GLY A 265 29.17 7.41 11.45
C GLY A 265 28.11 8.33 10.81
N GLU A 266 28.52 9.44 10.22
CA GLU A 266 27.68 10.16 9.26
C GLU A 266 27.48 9.21 8.07
N THR A 267 26.32 8.53 8.03
CA THR A 267 25.91 7.84 6.80
C THR A 267 25.43 8.93 5.85
N PRO A 268 26.14 9.18 4.75
CA PRO A 268 25.67 10.16 3.77
C PRO A 268 24.29 9.74 3.30
N THR A 269 23.30 10.57 3.54
CA THR A 269 21.98 10.36 2.93
C THR A 269 22.11 10.85 1.50
N ALA A 270 22.35 9.93 0.55
CA ALA A 270 22.30 10.28 -0.85
C ALA A 270 20.88 10.74 -1.19
N PRO A 271 20.66 12.00 -1.62
CA PRO A 271 19.36 12.45 -2.03
C PRO A 271 18.94 11.67 -3.27
N PHE A 272 17.69 11.21 -3.32
CA PHE A 272 17.14 10.70 -4.56
C PHE A 272 16.50 11.85 -5.36
N ALA A 273 16.49 11.71 -6.67
CA ALA A 273 15.82 12.67 -7.54
C ALA A 273 14.35 12.32 -7.70
N ILE A 274 13.50 13.31 -7.77
CA ILE A 274 12.07 13.17 -8.12
C ILE A 274 11.80 13.81 -9.48
N ALA A 275 10.74 13.34 -10.16
CA ALA A 275 10.35 13.90 -11.44
C ALA A 275 10.00 15.39 -11.29
N SER A 276 10.49 16.22 -12.22
CA SER A 276 10.14 17.64 -12.29
C SER A 276 8.67 17.88 -12.61
N LEU A 277 8.02 16.93 -13.32
CA LEU A 277 6.62 17.03 -13.70
C LEU A 277 5.73 16.25 -12.72
N PRO A 278 4.78 16.92 -12.04
CA PRO A 278 3.87 16.28 -11.10
C PRO A 278 3.10 15.09 -11.67
N ALA A 279 2.67 15.20 -12.95
CA ALA A 279 1.92 14.12 -13.61
C ALA A 279 2.71 12.82 -13.71
N GLN A 280 4.01 12.88 -13.98
CA GLN A 280 4.87 11.70 -14.07
C GLN A 280 5.02 11.01 -12.72
N LEU A 281 5.26 11.79 -11.65
CA LEU A 281 5.42 11.24 -10.32
C LEU A 281 4.11 10.66 -9.78
N VAL A 282 2.99 11.37 -9.95
CA VAL A 282 1.68 10.90 -9.49
C VAL A 282 1.27 9.60 -10.19
N SER A 283 1.61 9.43 -11.48
CA SER A 283 1.33 8.19 -12.21
C SER A 283 2.14 6.97 -11.73
N GLN A 284 3.26 7.21 -11.06
CA GLN A 284 4.12 6.16 -10.47
C GLN A 284 3.71 5.78 -9.03
N ARG A 285 2.65 6.37 -8.49
CA ARG A 285 2.18 6.04 -7.14
C ARG A 285 1.25 4.83 -7.14
N PRO A 286 1.53 3.81 -6.34
CA PRO A 286 0.70 2.60 -6.29
C PRO A 286 -0.72 2.87 -5.79
N ASP A 287 -0.91 3.79 -4.84
CA ASP A 287 -2.22 4.15 -4.30
C ASP A 287 -3.10 4.91 -5.31
N VAL A 288 -2.50 5.77 -6.13
CA VAL A 288 -3.19 6.47 -7.22
C VAL A 288 -3.58 5.48 -8.32
N TYR A 289 -2.64 4.59 -8.70
CA TYR A 289 -2.91 3.55 -9.68
C TYR A 289 -4.01 2.59 -9.20
N ALA A 290 -4.00 2.16 -7.94
CA ALA A 290 -5.05 1.33 -7.37
C ALA A 290 -6.43 2.02 -7.43
N ALA A 291 -6.49 3.32 -7.13
CA ALA A 291 -7.73 4.10 -7.24
C ALA A 291 -8.21 4.26 -8.69
N GLU A 292 -7.30 4.39 -9.66
CA GLU A 292 -7.64 4.37 -11.09
C GLU A 292 -8.23 2.99 -11.51
N ARG A 293 -7.61 1.89 -11.06
CA ARG A 293 -8.13 0.53 -11.33
C ARG A 293 -9.51 0.28 -10.71
N GLU A 294 -9.81 0.92 -9.59
CA GLU A 294 -11.16 0.87 -8.99
C GLU A 294 -12.19 1.60 -9.88
N VAL A 295 -11.82 2.69 -10.56
CA VAL A 295 -12.69 3.33 -11.56
C VAL A 295 -12.95 2.38 -12.74
N VAL A 296 -11.92 1.69 -13.24
CA VAL A 296 -12.05 0.69 -14.32
C VAL A 296 -12.99 -0.45 -13.88
N TRP A 297 -12.82 -0.96 -12.68
CA TRP A 297 -13.70 -1.97 -12.12
C TRP A 297 -15.16 -1.49 -12.04
N ALA A 298 -15.38 -0.29 -11.49
CA ALA A 298 -16.74 0.26 -11.33
C ALA A 298 -17.40 0.54 -12.68
N ALA A 299 -16.62 1.02 -13.69
CA ALA A 299 -17.11 1.20 -15.04
C ALA A 299 -17.56 -0.13 -15.69
N ALA A 300 -16.76 -1.17 -15.54
CA ALA A 300 -17.08 -2.51 -16.04
C ALA A 300 -18.30 -3.12 -15.32
N GLN A 301 -18.49 -2.83 -14.03
CA GLN A 301 -19.71 -3.23 -13.30
C GLN A 301 -20.97 -2.56 -13.87
N VAL A 302 -20.90 -1.29 -14.26
CA VAL A 302 -22.00 -0.62 -14.97
C VAL A 302 -22.30 -1.33 -16.29
N GLY A 303 -21.27 -1.67 -17.07
CA GLY A 303 -21.41 -2.41 -18.31
C GLY A 303 -22.07 -3.77 -18.12
N SER A 304 -21.62 -4.54 -17.15
CA SER A 304 -22.20 -5.83 -16.79
C SER A 304 -23.67 -5.72 -16.35
N ALA A 305 -24.00 -4.74 -15.48
CA ALA A 305 -25.37 -4.50 -15.03
C ALA A 305 -26.29 -4.07 -16.18
N GLN A 306 -25.80 -3.29 -17.13
CA GLN A 306 -26.56 -2.91 -18.34
C GLN A 306 -26.77 -4.12 -19.26
N ALA A 307 -25.74 -4.93 -19.49
CA ALA A 307 -25.82 -6.14 -20.30
C ALA A 307 -26.81 -7.17 -19.70
N ALA A 308 -26.93 -7.23 -18.38
CA ALA A 308 -27.90 -8.10 -17.71
C ALA A 308 -29.39 -7.76 -18.01
N ARG A 309 -29.68 -6.59 -18.60
CA ARG A 309 -31.01 -6.18 -19.06
C ARG A 309 -31.33 -6.64 -20.49
N LEU A 310 -30.34 -7.12 -21.19
CA LEU A 310 -30.42 -7.52 -22.61
C LEU A 310 -30.59 -9.03 -22.72
N PRO A 311 -31.01 -9.56 -23.91
CA PRO A 311 -31.19 -10.98 -24.12
C PRO A 311 -29.88 -11.76 -23.90
N ARG A 312 -29.96 -12.91 -23.22
CA ARG A 312 -28.85 -13.87 -23.05
C ARG A 312 -29.04 -15.03 -24.02
N LEU A 313 -27.96 -15.52 -24.58
CA LEU A 313 -27.93 -16.62 -25.51
C LEU A 313 -27.16 -17.77 -24.87
N SER A 314 -27.81 -18.93 -24.67
CA SER A 314 -27.16 -20.13 -24.14
C SER A 314 -27.31 -21.31 -25.08
N LEU A 315 -26.29 -22.16 -25.08
CA LEU A 315 -26.28 -23.44 -25.80
C LEU A 315 -26.03 -24.54 -24.78
N ASP A 316 -26.97 -25.49 -24.73
CA ASP A 316 -26.86 -26.67 -23.89
C ASP A 316 -26.61 -27.91 -24.74
N GLY A 317 -25.99 -28.94 -24.16
CA GLY A 317 -25.81 -30.24 -24.78
C GLY A 317 -25.68 -31.34 -23.73
N SER A 318 -26.15 -32.51 -24.04
CA SER A 318 -25.98 -33.64 -23.13
C SER A 318 -25.81 -34.98 -23.85
N ILE A 319 -25.13 -35.89 -23.18
CA ILE A 319 -25.11 -37.32 -23.53
C ILE A 319 -25.35 -38.10 -22.24
N THR A 320 -26.41 -38.94 -22.25
CA THR A 320 -26.87 -39.66 -21.06
C THR A 320 -27.22 -41.09 -21.37
N ALA A 321 -26.58 -42.04 -20.73
CA ALA A 321 -26.97 -43.44 -20.70
C ALA A 321 -28.12 -43.60 -19.67
N VAL A 322 -29.22 -44.22 -20.12
CA VAL A 322 -30.42 -44.41 -19.33
C VAL A 322 -30.75 -45.89 -19.26
N ARG A 323 -30.97 -46.39 -18.06
CA ARG A 323 -31.56 -47.71 -17.80
C ARG A 323 -32.91 -47.52 -17.19
N LEU A 324 -33.95 -48.06 -17.84
CA LEU A 324 -35.30 -48.05 -17.37
C LEU A 324 -35.72 -49.49 -17.03
N ALA A 325 -35.99 -49.76 -15.75
CA ALA A 325 -36.42 -51.06 -15.26
C ALA A 325 -37.86 -50.96 -14.74
N ASN A 326 -38.72 -51.84 -15.24
CA ASN A 326 -40.12 -51.99 -14.78
C ASN A 326 -40.39 -53.46 -14.47
N GLY A 327 -41.62 -53.80 -13.99
CA GLY A 327 -41.99 -55.18 -13.65
C GLY A 327 -41.94 -56.21 -14.78
N GLY A 328 -41.68 -55.81 -16.02
CA GLY A 328 -41.58 -56.66 -17.20
C GLY A 328 -40.17 -56.75 -17.81
N GLY A 329 -39.17 -56.07 -17.27
CA GLY A 329 -37.82 -56.11 -17.78
C GLY A 329 -37.05 -54.79 -17.64
N SER A 330 -35.83 -54.73 -18.24
CA SER A 330 -35.05 -53.49 -18.31
C SER A 330 -34.70 -53.12 -19.73
N GLN A 331 -34.67 -51.86 -20.05
CA GLN A 331 -34.23 -51.30 -21.33
C GLN A 331 -33.09 -50.33 -21.08
N ASP A 332 -32.03 -50.45 -21.89
CA ASP A 332 -30.85 -49.58 -21.88
C ASP A 332 -30.83 -48.82 -23.20
N PHE A 333 -30.65 -47.47 -23.11
CA PHE A 333 -30.51 -46.62 -24.26
C PHE A 333 -29.67 -45.40 -23.98
N THR A 334 -29.07 -44.81 -25.00
CA THR A 334 -28.30 -43.57 -24.88
C THR A 334 -29.08 -42.43 -25.52
N LEU A 335 -29.28 -41.36 -24.77
CA LEU A 335 -29.85 -40.10 -25.27
C LEU A 335 -28.71 -39.09 -25.46
N TRP A 336 -28.71 -38.40 -26.57
CA TRP A 336 -27.84 -37.25 -26.76
C TRP A 336 -28.67 -36.10 -27.31
N THR A 337 -28.29 -34.88 -26.88
CA THR A 337 -28.92 -33.65 -27.35
C THR A 337 -27.84 -32.60 -27.59
N LEU A 338 -27.99 -31.83 -28.67
CA LEU A 338 -27.26 -30.61 -28.92
C LEU A 338 -28.31 -29.52 -29.10
N GLY A 339 -28.35 -28.60 -28.17
CA GLY A 339 -29.41 -27.63 -28.04
C GLY A 339 -30.36 -27.92 -26.85
N PRO A 340 -31.27 -27.02 -26.57
CA PRO A 340 -31.66 -25.85 -27.39
C PRO A 340 -30.61 -24.75 -27.38
N LEU A 341 -30.53 -24.01 -28.51
CA LEU A 341 -30.00 -22.64 -28.48
C LEU A 341 -31.11 -21.76 -27.93
N ALA A 342 -30.97 -21.37 -26.68
CA ALA A 342 -32.01 -20.64 -25.95
C ALA A 342 -31.68 -19.14 -25.88
N LEU A 343 -32.66 -18.29 -26.18
CA LEU A 343 -32.62 -16.85 -26.00
C LEU A 343 -33.50 -16.48 -24.83
N ASP A 344 -32.93 -16.01 -23.73
CA ASP A 344 -33.67 -15.54 -22.55
C ASP A 344 -33.65 -14.01 -22.52
N LEU A 345 -34.85 -13.40 -22.62
CA LEU A 345 -35.04 -11.96 -22.53
C LEU A 345 -35.87 -11.63 -21.27
N PRO A 346 -35.30 -10.95 -20.28
CA PRO A 346 -36.04 -10.53 -19.11
C PRO A 346 -37.01 -9.38 -19.45
N ILE A 347 -38.31 -9.65 -19.44
CA ILE A 347 -39.37 -8.67 -19.79
C ILE A 347 -39.80 -7.88 -18.56
N PHE A 348 -39.98 -8.55 -17.43
CA PHE A 348 -40.45 -7.92 -16.20
C PHE A 348 -39.83 -8.54 -14.97
N ASP A 349 -39.24 -7.68 -14.10
CA ASP A 349 -38.56 -8.07 -12.88
C ASP A 349 -38.82 -7.08 -11.72
N ALA A 350 -39.93 -6.39 -11.76
CA ALA A 350 -40.32 -5.36 -10.78
C ALA A 350 -39.25 -4.27 -10.56
N GLY A 351 -38.35 -4.03 -11.54
CA GLY A 351 -37.32 -2.99 -11.48
C GLY A 351 -35.97 -3.44 -10.90
N GLN A 352 -35.78 -4.71 -10.58
CA GLN A 352 -34.53 -5.23 -9.97
C GLN A 352 -33.30 -4.89 -10.81
N ARG A 353 -33.29 -5.15 -12.12
CA ARG A 353 -32.15 -4.87 -13.00
C ARG A 353 -31.92 -3.37 -13.19
N ARG A 354 -32.96 -2.54 -13.18
CA ARG A 354 -32.81 -1.08 -13.22
C ARG A 354 -32.12 -0.58 -11.96
N ALA A 355 -32.56 -1.04 -10.79
CA ALA A 355 -31.95 -0.69 -9.51
C ALA A 355 -30.47 -1.14 -9.46
N ALA A 356 -30.13 -2.31 -10.03
CA ALA A 356 -28.73 -2.78 -10.13
C ALA A 356 -27.86 -1.83 -10.98
N VAL A 357 -28.39 -1.33 -12.11
CA VAL A 357 -27.68 -0.33 -12.94
C VAL A 357 -27.51 0.99 -12.18
N ASP A 358 -28.54 1.46 -11.50
CA ASP A 358 -28.49 2.72 -10.75
C ASP A 358 -27.51 2.63 -9.58
N SER A 359 -27.44 1.47 -8.90
CA SER A 359 -26.43 1.17 -7.88
C SER A 359 -25.01 1.17 -8.46
N ALA A 360 -24.78 0.47 -9.57
CA ALA A 360 -23.48 0.42 -10.23
C ALA A 360 -23.02 1.82 -10.70
N ARG A 361 -23.91 2.63 -11.25
CA ARG A 361 -23.63 4.03 -11.64
C ARG A 361 -23.26 4.90 -10.43
N SER A 362 -23.89 4.68 -9.30
CA SER A 362 -23.54 5.41 -8.06
C SER A 362 -22.16 5.01 -7.56
N ALA A 363 -21.83 3.71 -7.57
CA ALA A 363 -20.49 3.22 -7.24
C ALA A 363 -19.41 3.77 -8.19
N TYR A 364 -19.70 3.86 -9.51
CA TYR A 364 -18.78 4.48 -10.46
C TYR A 364 -18.53 5.95 -10.14
N ARG A 365 -19.57 6.74 -9.85
CA ARG A 365 -19.40 8.16 -9.49
C ARG A 365 -18.56 8.32 -8.22
N ASP A 366 -18.78 7.45 -7.23
CA ASP A 366 -17.99 7.44 -5.99
C ASP A 366 -16.52 7.12 -6.26
N ALA A 367 -16.24 6.10 -7.06
CA ALA A 367 -14.86 5.75 -7.47
C ALA A 367 -14.14 6.90 -8.19
N VAL A 368 -14.84 7.63 -9.07
CA VAL A 368 -14.30 8.83 -9.74
C VAL A 368 -13.94 9.92 -8.74
N VAL A 369 -14.80 10.19 -7.77
CA VAL A 369 -14.54 11.20 -6.71
C VAL A 369 -13.36 10.78 -5.84
N ALA A 370 -13.33 9.49 -5.45
CA ALA A 370 -12.24 8.91 -4.65
C ALA A 370 -10.89 8.99 -5.39
N TYR A 371 -10.84 8.63 -6.67
CA TYR A 371 -9.64 8.77 -7.50
C TYR A 371 -9.12 10.20 -7.53
N ARG A 372 -10.00 11.18 -7.82
CA ARG A 372 -9.62 12.60 -7.84
C ARG A 372 -9.15 13.10 -6.48
N ALA A 373 -9.73 12.61 -5.39
CA ALA A 373 -9.28 12.92 -4.03
C ALA A 373 -7.90 12.34 -3.76
N ARG A 374 -7.63 11.11 -4.20
CA ARG A 374 -6.33 10.45 -4.05
C ARG A 374 -5.23 11.21 -4.80
N VAL A 375 -5.49 11.67 -6.01
CA VAL A 375 -4.55 12.50 -6.78
C VAL A 375 -4.22 13.80 -6.05
N ARG A 376 -5.22 14.52 -5.53
CA ARG A 376 -4.97 15.74 -4.74
C ARG A 376 -4.16 15.46 -3.47
N GLN A 377 -4.45 14.36 -2.80
CA GLN A 377 -3.70 13.92 -1.63
C GLN A 377 -2.24 13.62 -1.98
N ALA A 378 -2.00 12.92 -3.09
CA ALA A 378 -0.66 12.61 -3.59
C ALA A 378 0.16 13.87 -3.85
N VAL A 379 -0.42 14.86 -4.52
CA VAL A 379 0.23 16.16 -4.77
C VAL A 379 0.56 16.85 -3.44
N ARG A 380 -0.40 16.89 -2.50
CA ARG A 380 -0.19 17.51 -1.19
C ARG A 380 0.97 16.87 -0.43
N GLU A 381 1.04 15.56 -0.39
CA GLU A 381 2.09 14.83 0.35
C GLU A 381 3.49 15.11 -0.19
N VAL A 382 3.64 15.21 -1.52
CA VAL A 382 4.93 15.57 -2.13
C VAL A 382 5.28 17.03 -1.81
N GLU A 383 4.35 17.97 -1.97
CA GLU A 383 4.57 19.39 -1.66
C GLU A 383 4.94 19.60 -0.19
N GLU A 384 4.22 18.96 0.74
CA GLU A 384 4.53 19.01 2.17
C GLU A 384 5.94 18.48 2.47
N ALA A 385 6.35 17.38 1.85
CA ALA A 385 7.68 16.83 2.03
C ALA A 385 8.77 17.78 1.48
N LEU A 386 8.55 18.39 0.32
CA LEU A 386 9.48 19.35 -0.29
C LEU A 386 9.64 20.62 0.56
N VAL A 387 8.52 21.18 1.06
CA VAL A 387 8.54 22.34 1.97
C VAL A 387 9.33 22.03 3.23
N ASN A 388 9.10 20.87 3.83
CA ASN A 388 9.79 20.46 5.06
C ASN A 388 11.29 20.22 4.82
N LEU A 389 11.67 19.62 3.69
CA LEU A 389 13.08 19.44 3.33
C LEU A 389 13.79 20.77 3.18
N ARG A 390 13.23 21.69 2.41
CA ARG A 390 13.79 23.03 2.26
C ARG A 390 13.96 23.74 3.61
N ALA A 391 12.89 23.78 4.42
CA ALA A 391 12.93 24.42 5.72
C ALA A 391 13.97 23.77 6.64
N SER A 392 14.15 22.45 6.57
CA SER A 392 15.18 21.75 7.36
C SER A 392 16.60 22.10 6.91
N ASP A 393 16.84 22.27 5.60
CA ASP A 393 18.13 22.66 5.05
C ASP A 393 18.53 24.08 5.51
N GLU A 394 17.61 25.05 5.39
CA GLU A 394 17.80 26.42 5.84
C GLU A 394 18.10 26.47 7.35
N ARG A 395 17.31 25.76 8.16
CA ARG A 395 17.48 25.71 9.63
C ARG A 395 18.77 25.01 10.07
N LEU A 396 19.23 23.99 9.33
CA LEU A 396 20.39 23.19 9.72
C LEU A 396 21.66 24.06 9.78
N ASN A 397 21.85 24.96 8.81
CA ASN A 397 22.98 25.88 8.78
C ASN A 397 22.99 26.80 10.01
N ASP A 398 21.85 27.40 10.32
CA ASP A 398 21.73 28.31 11.47
C ASP A 398 21.90 27.57 12.81
N THR A 399 21.30 26.37 12.92
CA THR A 399 21.40 25.55 14.13
C THR A 399 22.82 25.05 14.38
N GLN A 400 23.55 24.68 13.33
CA GLN A 400 24.97 24.31 13.43
C GLN A 400 25.83 25.49 13.85
N LEU A 401 25.61 26.69 13.28
CA LEU A 401 26.29 27.90 13.66
C LEU A 401 26.05 28.25 15.14
N ALA A 402 24.80 28.16 15.60
CA ALA A 402 24.44 28.36 17.01
C ALA A 402 25.13 27.34 17.93
N SER A 403 25.17 26.07 17.55
CA SER A 403 25.82 24.99 18.30
C SER A 403 27.33 25.21 18.43
N LEU A 404 27.99 25.66 17.37
CA LEU A 404 29.41 26.04 17.40
C LEU A 404 29.65 27.24 18.30
N GLY A 405 28.76 28.27 18.26
CA GLY A 405 28.85 29.45 19.10
C GLY A 405 28.73 29.11 20.58
N TYR A 406 27.71 28.36 20.96
CA TYR A 406 27.51 27.91 22.34
C TYR A 406 28.61 26.97 22.83
N SER A 407 29.17 26.15 21.99
CA SER A 407 30.31 25.27 22.33
C SER A 407 31.57 26.08 22.62
N ARG A 408 31.87 27.15 21.86
CA ARG A 408 32.95 28.09 22.11
C ARG A 408 32.72 28.87 23.38
N ALA A 409 31.50 29.37 23.64
CA ALA A 409 31.14 30.06 24.85
C ALA A 409 31.33 29.18 26.09
N LEU A 410 30.92 27.92 26.04
CA LEU A 410 31.15 26.94 27.10
C LEU A 410 32.63 26.73 27.36
N ALA A 411 33.45 26.58 26.36
CA ALA A 411 34.89 26.40 26.51
C ALA A 411 35.55 27.62 27.19
N ALA A 412 35.18 28.83 26.75
CA ALA A 412 35.68 30.08 27.37
C ALA A 412 35.23 30.24 28.81
N THR A 413 33.94 29.97 29.12
CA THR A 413 33.38 30.06 30.49
C THR A 413 34.03 29.00 31.40
N SER A 414 34.25 27.77 30.89
CA SER A 414 34.92 26.71 31.64
C SER A 414 36.35 27.11 32.01
N ALA A 415 37.09 27.72 31.10
CA ALA A 415 38.48 28.21 31.34
C ALA A 415 38.46 29.34 32.39
N ARG A 416 37.54 30.32 32.31
CA ARG A 416 37.35 31.40 33.31
C ARG A 416 36.99 30.82 34.66
N HIS A 417 36.06 29.86 34.73
CA HIS A 417 35.66 29.25 35.99
C HIS A 417 36.82 28.52 36.67
N ALA A 418 37.65 27.79 35.90
CA ALA A 418 38.83 27.12 36.42
C ALA A 418 39.88 28.09 37.02
N GLN A 419 39.85 29.37 36.62
CA GLN A 419 40.70 30.43 37.12
C GLN A 419 39.98 31.29 38.22
N GLY A 420 38.78 30.91 38.63
CA GLY A 420 37.96 31.65 39.62
C GLY A 420 37.32 32.94 39.09
N MET A 421 37.38 33.19 37.77
CA MET A 421 36.84 34.40 37.10
C MET A 421 35.40 34.26 36.57
N ALA A 422 34.77 33.13 36.73
CA ALA A 422 33.38 32.91 36.40
C ALA A 422 32.70 32.13 37.52
N SER A 423 31.44 32.44 37.77
CA SER A 423 30.61 31.74 38.76
C SER A 423 30.18 30.33 38.24
N LEU A 424 29.79 29.46 39.19
CA LEU A 424 29.19 28.19 38.84
C LEU A 424 27.90 28.37 38.03
N LEU A 425 27.10 29.40 38.37
CA LEU A 425 25.85 29.66 37.65
C LEU A 425 26.11 29.98 36.18
N GLU A 426 27.13 30.81 35.89
CA GLU A 426 27.55 31.10 34.51
C GLU A 426 28.02 29.83 33.78
N LEU A 427 28.78 28.95 34.45
CA LEU A 427 29.21 27.66 33.86
C LEU A 427 28.03 26.76 33.57
N GLU A 428 27.11 26.62 34.51
CA GLU A 428 25.93 25.77 34.34
C GLU A 428 24.98 26.29 33.23
N ASP A 429 24.84 27.61 33.09
CA ASP A 429 24.07 28.21 31.99
C ASP A 429 24.74 27.98 30.62
N ALA A 430 26.08 28.14 30.53
CA ALA A 430 26.81 27.87 29.33
C ALA A 430 26.72 26.37 28.92
N ARG A 431 26.80 25.44 29.90
CA ARG A 431 26.62 24.02 29.67
C ARG A 431 25.24 23.69 29.14
N ARG A 432 24.18 24.22 29.80
CA ARG A 432 22.80 24.03 29.40
C ARG A 432 22.56 24.45 27.95
N SER A 433 23.06 25.64 27.60
CA SER A 433 22.94 26.19 26.25
C SER A 433 23.68 25.36 25.22
N ALA A 434 24.90 24.88 25.50
CA ALA A 434 25.68 24.08 24.62
C ALA A 434 25.05 22.68 24.38
N VAL A 435 24.56 22.01 25.44
CA VAL A 435 23.88 20.71 25.32
C VAL A 435 22.57 20.87 24.56
N ALA A 436 21.76 21.90 24.86
CA ALA A 436 20.51 22.16 24.15
C ALA A 436 20.75 22.40 22.67
N ALA A 437 21.75 23.21 22.31
CA ALA A 437 22.08 23.48 20.90
C ALA A 437 22.57 22.24 20.14
N ARG A 438 23.41 21.38 20.75
CA ARG A 438 23.84 20.12 20.15
C ARG A 438 22.67 19.14 20.00
N THR A 439 21.79 19.05 20.98
CA THR A 439 20.60 18.21 20.90
C THR A 439 19.64 18.68 19.80
N GLU A 440 19.51 19.99 19.59
CA GLU A 440 18.70 20.56 18.51
C GLU A 440 19.27 20.20 17.12
N VAL A 441 20.62 20.25 16.95
CA VAL A 441 21.26 19.78 15.70
C VAL A 441 20.91 18.32 15.41
N GLU A 442 21.05 17.43 16.41
CA GLU A 442 20.70 16.02 16.25
C GLU A 442 19.21 15.78 15.92
N SER A 443 18.34 16.57 16.56
CA SER A 443 16.91 16.52 16.30
C SER A 443 16.57 16.95 14.88
N LEU A 444 17.23 17.99 14.39
CA LEU A 444 17.00 18.51 13.04
C LEU A 444 17.58 17.60 11.95
N VAL A 445 18.75 17.00 12.19
CA VAL A 445 19.32 15.96 11.30
C VAL A 445 18.38 14.76 11.20
N LEU A 446 17.79 14.32 12.33
CA LEU A 446 16.79 13.27 12.29
C LEU A 446 15.55 13.71 11.48
N ALA A 447 15.02 14.90 11.76
CA ALA A 447 13.84 15.43 11.07
C ALA A 447 14.05 15.46 9.54
N GLN A 448 15.21 15.92 9.08
CA GLN A 448 15.57 15.93 7.65
C GLN A 448 15.56 14.51 7.03
N ARG A 449 16.10 13.52 7.74
CA ARG A 449 16.04 12.10 7.28
C ARG A 449 14.60 11.59 7.20
N LEU A 450 13.77 11.91 8.19
CA LEU A 450 12.36 11.54 8.18
C LEU A 450 11.59 12.22 7.04
N TYR A 451 11.92 13.46 6.67
CA TYR A 451 11.35 14.13 5.52
C TYR A 451 11.76 13.47 4.19
N TRP A 452 13.01 13.01 4.06
CA TRP A 452 13.43 12.20 2.91
C TRP A 452 12.66 10.88 2.81
N ILE A 453 12.45 10.17 3.93
CA ILE A 453 11.65 8.95 3.96
C ILE A 453 10.19 9.26 3.57
N SER A 454 9.64 10.38 4.04
CA SER A 454 8.29 10.83 3.67
C SER A 454 8.18 11.13 2.19
N LEU A 455 9.21 11.77 1.61
CA LEU A 455 9.27 12.04 0.17
C LEU A 455 9.40 10.74 -0.64
N TYR A 456 10.19 9.76 -0.19
CA TYR A 456 10.26 8.43 -0.78
C TYR A 456 8.90 7.74 -0.86
N ARG A 457 8.13 7.75 0.24
CA ARG A 457 6.74 7.24 0.24
C ARG A 457 5.84 8.02 -0.70
N ALA A 458 5.89 9.34 -0.63
CA ALA A 458 5.08 10.23 -1.47
C ALA A 458 5.40 10.09 -2.96
N ALA A 459 6.63 9.70 -3.30
CA ALA A 459 7.06 9.39 -4.66
C ALA A 459 6.67 7.98 -5.14
N GLY A 460 6.08 7.14 -4.27
CA GLY A 460 5.60 5.81 -4.64
C GLY A 460 6.61 4.67 -4.56
N GLY A 461 7.81 4.90 -3.99
CA GLY A 461 8.80 3.86 -3.71
C GLY A 461 9.27 3.05 -4.91
N GLY A 462 9.26 3.63 -6.12
CA GLY A 462 9.72 2.96 -7.35
C GLY A 462 8.69 2.05 -8.01
N PHE A 463 7.40 2.21 -7.74
CA PHE A 463 6.34 1.44 -8.39
C PHE A 463 6.29 1.72 -9.90
N THR A 464 6.25 0.65 -10.70
CA THR A 464 6.04 0.73 -12.16
C THR A 464 4.81 -0.10 -12.53
N PRO A 465 3.75 0.51 -13.11
CA PRO A 465 2.58 -0.23 -13.55
C PRO A 465 2.96 -1.33 -14.55
N GLY A 466 2.43 -2.54 -14.36
CA GLY A 466 2.63 -3.66 -15.31
C GLY A 466 3.89 -4.48 -15.12
N GLN A 467 4.80 -4.16 -14.20
CA GLN A 467 5.84 -5.09 -13.77
C GLN A 467 5.26 -6.00 -12.66
N PRO A 468 5.05 -7.30 -12.92
CA PRO A 468 4.87 -8.25 -11.82
C PRO A 468 6.16 -8.20 -11.01
N GLY A 469 6.05 -7.97 -9.69
CA GLY A 469 7.23 -7.95 -8.82
C GLY A 469 8.07 -9.20 -9.06
N ALA A 470 9.34 -9.02 -9.39
CA ALA A 470 10.27 -10.09 -9.77
C ALA A 470 10.37 -11.22 -8.72
N ASP A 471 9.95 -10.95 -7.48
CA ASP A 471 9.97 -11.91 -6.37
C ASP A 471 8.75 -12.85 -6.27
N ALA A 472 7.66 -12.58 -6.99
CA ALA A 472 6.47 -13.45 -6.95
C ALA A 472 6.65 -14.72 -7.80
N SER A 473 7.57 -14.73 -8.76
CA SER A 473 7.83 -15.87 -9.64
C SER A 473 8.74 -16.94 -9.01
N THR A 474 9.57 -16.59 -8.04
CA THR A 474 10.54 -17.52 -7.42
C THR A 474 9.95 -18.44 -6.35
N ARG A 475 8.75 -18.16 -5.82
CA ARG A 475 8.09 -19.05 -4.84
C ARG A 475 7.10 -20.07 -5.43
N ALA A 476 6.75 -19.96 -6.71
CA ALA A 476 5.80 -20.86 -7.35
C ALA A 476 6.42 -22.20 -7.81
N ASP A 477 7.75 -22.32 -7.82
CA ASP A 477 8.47 -23.50 -8.31
C ASP A 477 9.08 -24.41 -7.22
N SER A 478 8.62 -24.35 -5.98
CA SER A 478 8.95 -25.38 -4.99
C SER A 478 7.93 -26.52 -5.08
N PRO A 479 8.31 -27.71 -5.58
CA PRO A 479 7.43 -28.88 -5.61
C PRO A 479 7.18 -29.35 -4.18
N ARG A 480 5.90 -29.56 -3.86
CA ARG A 480 5.47 -30.28 -2.65
C ARG A 480 5.59 -31.79 -2.89
#